data_b05340eefe1396039f670762ad55521b
#
_entry.id   b05340eefe1396039f670762ad55521b
#
_cell.length_a   1.000
_cell.length_b   1.000
_cell.length_c   1.000
_cell.angle_alpha   90.00
_cell.angle_beta   90.00
_cell.angle_gamma   90.00
#
_symmetry.space_group_name_H-M   'P 1'
#
loop_
_entity.id
_entity.type
_entity.pdbx_description
1 polymer ?
#
loop_
_entity_poly.entity_id
_entity_poly.type
_entity_poly.pdbx_seq_one_letter_code
_entity_poly.pdbx_strand_id
1 'polypeptide(L)'
;DDGQQPPPSAVPRFDDDTLVDASVVHDRFPKIAYVRPPESPNRLFPQDYGPIYADGIATEEPPRVDRTFEYAVRVPMVDADGNDIPGIRTPDVSVPRATYTGWNMRSEAAGPSAMYSIVGSYLPFARTEAERQKLGDERPSLAERYPSSADYVRQVEKAANELHRRGLLLTEDVERYIAAAKNAD
;
A
#
# COMPACT_ATOMS: atom_id res chain seq x y z
N ASP A 1 -9.21 -30.25 0.70
CA ASP A 1 -9.58 -30.05 -0.72
C ASP A 1 -11.06 -30.44 -0.91
N ASP A 2 -11.92 -29.58 -0.33
CA ASP A 2 -13.36 -29.88 -0.20
C ASP A 2 -14.17 -29.50 -1.45
N GLY A 3 -13.52 -29.33 -2.61
CA GLY A 3 -14.15 -28.95 -3.87
C GLY A 3 -14.69 -27.51 -3.89
N GLN A 4 -14.35 -26.70 -2.91
CA GLN A 4 -14.71 -25.27 -2.90
C GLN A 4 -13.89 -24.52 -3.94
N GLN A 5 -14.55 -23.67 -4.71
CA GLN A 5 -13.86 -22.78 -5.65
C GLN A 5 -13.08 -21.73 -4.86
N PRO A 6 -11.84 -21.42 -5.28
CA PRO A 6 -11.09 -20.34 -4.66
C PRO A 6 -11.85 -18.99 -4.84
N PRO A 7 -11.68 -18.07 -3.89
CA PRO A 7 -12.28 -16.73 -4.04
C PRO A 7 -11.74 -16.04 -5.29
N PRO A 8 -12.50 -15.14 -5.91
CA PRO A 8 -12.04 -14.39 -7.08
C PRO A 8 -10.82 -13.53 -6.73
N SER A 9 -9.92 -13.38 -7.71
CA SER A 9 -8.76 -12.51 -7.56
C SER A 9 -9.18 -11.06 -7.34
N ALA A 10 -8.53 -10.39 -6.39
CA ALA A 10 -8.70 -8.96 -6.13
C ALA A 10 -7.37 -8.26 -6.50
N VAL A 11 -7.27 -7.82 -7.74
CA VAL A 11 -6.07 -7.15 -8.29
C VAL A 11 -6.41 -5.73 -8.71
N PRO A 12 -5.45 -4.78 -8.69
CA PRO A 12 -5.65 -3.45 -9.25
C PRO A 12 -5.97 -3.55 -10.75
N ARG A 13 -6.90 -2.73 -11.22
CA ARG A 13 -7.34 -2.72 -12.62
C ARG A 13 -7.35 -1.30 -13.17
N PHE A 14 -7.11 -1.22 -14.47
CA PHE A 14 -7.12 0.04 -15.19
C PHE A 14 -8.54 0.50 -15.55
N ASP A 15 -9.44 -0.45 -15.78
CA ASP A 15 -10.82 -0.21 -16.20
C ASP A 15 -11.76 0.20 -15.07
N ASP A 16 -11.33 0.08 -13.82
CA ASP A 16 -12.08 0.51 -12.63
C ASP A 16 -11.36 1.60 -11.81
N ASP A 17 -10.34 2.26 -12.40
CA ASP A 17 -9.54 3.31 -11.78
C ASP A 17 -8.82 2.90 -10.48
N THR A 18 -8.64 1.60 -10.26
CA THR A 18 -7.88 1.11 -9.10
C THR A 18 -6.39 0.92 -9.40
N LEU A 19 -5.99 0.95 -10.69
CA LEU A 19 -4.61 1.02 -11.16
C LEU A 19 -4.45 2.32 -11.96
N VAL A 20 -3.63 3.24 -11.47
CA VAL A 20 -3.53 4.60 -11.99
C VAL A 20 -2.08 5.03 -12.24
N ASP A 21 -1.87 6.17 -12.89
CA ASP A 21 -0.56 6.78 -12.97
C ASP A 21 -0.04 7.19 -11.58
N ALA A 22 1.26 7.05 -11.36
CA ALA A 22 1.88 7.41 -10.08
C ALA A 22 1.63 8.87 -9.67
N SER A 23 1.56 9.80 -10.63
CA SER A 23 1.23 11.19 -10.38
C SER A 23 -0.16 11.39 -9.75
N VAL A 24 -1.14 10.56 -10.12
CA VAL A 24 -2.49 10.62 -9.54
C VAL A 24 -2.46 10.31 -8.05
N VAL A 25 -1.68 9.29 -7.66
CA VAL A 25 -1.52 8.95 -6.23
C VAL A 25 -0.71 10.01 -5.52
N HIS A 26 0.38 10.51 -6.12
CA HIS A 26 1.18 11.61 -5.56
C HIS A 26 0.30 12.81 -5.19
N ASP A 27 -0.59 13.23 -6.09
CA ASP A 27 -1.45 14.41 -5.91
C ASP A 27 -2.60 14.18 -4.91
N ARG A 28 -3.01 12.92 -4.72
CA ARG A 28 -4.12 12.54 -3.82
C ARG A 28 -3.68 12.02 -2.46
N PHE A 29 -2.39 11.75 -2.31
CA PHE A 29 -1.87 11.22 -1.05
C PHE A 29 -2.09 12.24 0.08
N PRO A 30 -2.62 11.81 1.25
CA PRO A 30 -2.87 12.73 2.35
C PRO A 30 -1.58 13.38 2.83
N LYS A 31 -1.67 14.63 3.25
CA LYS A 31 -0.54 15.33 3.84
C LYS A 31 -0.22 14.72 5.21
N ILE A 32 0.96 14.15 5.32
CA ILE A 32 1.50 13.52 6.53
C ILE A 32 2.82 14.21 6.88
N ALA A 33 3.02 14.57 8.14
CA ALA A 33 4.25 15.23 8.57
C ALA A 33 5.49 14.42 8.19
N TYR A 34 6.45 15.08 7.54
CA TYR A 34 7.73 14.50 7.11
C TYR A 34 7.65 13.36 6.09
N VAL A 35 6.47 13.11 5.50
CA VAL A 35 6.26 12.08 4.48
C VAL A 35 6.03 12.73 3.13
N ARG A 36 6.78 12.28 2.13
CA ARG A 36 6.60 12.66 0.72
C ARG A 36 6.48 11.39 -0.11
N PRO A 37 5.35 11.16 -0.77
CA PRO A 37 5.24 10.04 -1.70
C PRO A 37 6.19 10.22 -2.87
N PRO A 38 6.68 9.14 -3.49
CA PRO A 38 7.55 9.23 -4.65
C PRO A 38 6.80 9.83 -5.83
N GLU A 39 7.37 10.86 -6.46
CA GLU A 39 6.81 11.48 -7.68
C GLU A 39 6.87 10.50 -8.87
N SER A 40 7.91 9.73 -8.93
CA SER A 40 8.11 8.72 -9.97
C SER A 40 8.79 7.50 -9.35
N PRO A 41 8.05 6.42 -9.09
CA PRO A 41 8.67 5.16 -8.72
C PRO A 41 9.51 4.65 -9.89
N ASN A 42 10.42 3.75 -9.62
CA ASN A 42 11.43 3.15 -10.49
C ASN A 42 11.19 3.32 -12.01
N ARG A 43 11.97 4.20 -12.63
CA ARG A 43 11.92 4.41 -14.08
C ARG A 43 12.48 3.18 -14.80
N LEU A 44 11.71 2.63 -15.72
CA LEU A 44 12.08 1.46 -16.51
C LEU A 44 12.17 1.83 -17.98
N PHE A 45 13.26 1.41 -18.59
CA PHE A 45 13.55 1.64 -20.00
C PHE A 45 13.76 0.30 -20.72
N PRO A 46 13.45 0.19 -22.02
CA PRO A 46 13.82 -0.98 -22.80
C PRO A 46 15.34 -1.22 -22.76
N GLN A 47 15.69 -2.48 -22.72
CA GLN A 47 17.09 -2.91 -22.73
C GLN A 47 17.31 -3.79 -23.95
N ASP A 48 18.36 -3.47 -24.72
CA ASP A 48 18.78 -4.21 -25.89
C ASP A 48 19.98 -5.11 -25.54
N TYR A 49 19.74 -6.41 -25.50
CA TYR A 49 20.74 -7.44 -25.23
C TYR A 49 21.39 -8.00 -26.53
N GLY A 50 21.06 -7.40 -27.68
CA GLY A 50 21.58 -7.79 -28.99
C GLY A 50 20.60 -8.59 -29.85
N PRO A 51 20.92 -8.75 -31.14
CA PRO A 51 19.98 -9.22 -32.16
C PRO A 51 19.52 -10.68 -32.02
N ILE A 52 20.24 -11.51 -31.30
CA ILE A 52 19.91 -12.91 -31.08
C ILE A 52 19.45 -13.21 -29.63
N TYR A 53 19.02 -12.18 -28.90
CA TYR A 53 18.51 -12.36 -27.55
C TYR A 53 17.26 -13.24 -27.47
N ALA A 54 16.44 -13.23 -28.52
CA ALA A 54 15.27 -14.12 -28.62
C ALA A 54 15.65 -15.62 -28.66
N ASP A 55 16.88 -15.96 -29.07
CA ASP A 55 17.43 -17.30 -29.04
C ASP A 55 18.11 -17.64 -27.71
N GLY A 56 18.00 -16.78 -26.72
CA GLY A 56 18.57 -16.93 -25.37
C GLY A 56 20.05 -16.51 -25.26
N ILE A 57 20.58 -15.78 -26.26
CA ILE A 57 21.99 -15.37 -26.32
C ILE A 57 22.08 -13.84 -26.21
N ALA A 58 22.60 -13.33 -25.09
CA ALA A 58 22.95 -11.92 -24.93
C ALA A 58 24.31 -11.66 -25.60
N THR A 59 24.35 -10.75 -26.57
CA THR A 59 25.59 -10.31 -27.25
C THR A 59 26.01 -8.91 -26.80
N GLU A 60 25.15 -8.20 -26.09
CA GLU A 60 25.40 -6.88 -25.49
C GLU A 60 25.33 -7.01 -23.96
N GLU A 61 26.49 -6.90 -23.28
CA GLU A 61 26.57 -6.98 -21.82
C GLU A 61 27.60 -5.95 -21.31
N PRO A 62 27.17 -4.93 -20.55
CA PRO A 62 25.79 -4.63 -20.15
C PRO A 62 24.91 -4.26 -21.34
N PRO A 63 23.58 -4.48 -21.25
CA PRO A 63 22.66 -4.16 -22.33
C PRO A 63 22.62 -2.65 -22.61
N ARG A 64 22.38 -2.28 -23.86
CA ARG A 64 22.12 -0.88 -24.21
C ARG A 64 20.75 -0.46 -23.72
N VAL A 65 20.68 0.66 -22.99
CA VAL A 65 19.43 1.21 -22.47
C VAL A 65 18.87 2.22 -23.46
N ASP A 66 17.67 1.94 -24.00
CA ASP A 66 16.95 2.90 -24.82
C ASP A 66 16.21 3.91 -23.94
N ARG A 67 16.78 5.12 -23.82
CA ARG A 67 16.21 6.21 -23.03
C ARG A 67 15.22 7.08 -23.81
N THR A 68 14.93 6.75 -25.08
CA THR A 68 13.94 7.47 -25.89
C THR A 68 12.51 7.01 -25.58
N PHE A 69 12.35 5.84 -24.97
CA PHE A 69 11.08 5.30 -24.53
C PHE A 69 11.17 4.89 -23.05
N GLU A 70 10.16 5.26 -22.28
CA GLU A 70 10.03 4.89 -20.86
C GLU A 70 8.72 4.15 -20.67
N TYR A 71 8.77 3.01 -19.97
CA TYR A 71 7.54 2.29 -19.63
C TYR A 71 6.71 3.09 -18.63
N ALA A 72 5.42 3.20 -18.90
CA ALA A 72 4.49 3.84 -17.98
C ALA A 72 4.44 3.06 -16.65
N VAL A 73 4.69 3.75 -15.53
CA VAL A 73 4.58 3.16 -14.21
C VAL A 73 3.18 3.38 -13.68
N ARG A 74 2.51 2.29 -13.36
CA ARG A 74 1.19 2.28 -12.75
C ARG A 74 1.29 1.81 -11.31
N VAL A 75 0.47 2.40 -10.45
CA VAL A 75 0.42 2.11 -9.02
C VAL A 75 -1.02 1.91 -8.55
N PRO A 76 -1.26 1.16 -7.46
CA PRO A 76 -2.58 1.07 -6.85
C PRO A 76 -3.09 2.45 -6.43
N MET A 77 -4.38 2.72 -6.65
CA MET A 77 -5.05 3.89 -6.10
C MET A 77 -5.13 3.78 -4.58
N VAL A 78 -5.02 4.91 -3.89
CA VAL A 78 -5.11 5.00 -2.43
C VAL A 78 -6.41 5.68 -1.97
N ASP A 79 -6.82 5.34 -0.75
CA ASP A 79 -7.93 6.00 -0.05
C ASP A 79 -7.48 7.32 0.63
N ALA A 80 -8.40 7.97 1.34
CA ALA A 80 -8.12 9.22 2.05
C ALA A 80 -7.08 9.08 3.18
N ASP A 81 -6.76 7.86 3.58
CA ASP A 81 -5.72 7.57 4.57
C ASP A 81 -4.36 7.25 3.92
N GLY A 82 -4.31 7.18 2.59
CA GLY A 82 -3.13 6.77 1.84
C GLY A 82 -2.91 5.25 1.80
N ASN A 83 -3.91 4.45 2.18
CA ASN A 83 -3.87 2.99 2.06
C ASN A 83 -4.41 2.53 0.71
N ASP A 84 -3.85 1.46 0.16
CA ASP A 84 -4.29 0.91 -1.13
C ASP A 84 -5.77 0.53 -1.11
N ILE A 85 -6.51 0.96 -2.15
CA ILE A 85 -7.91 0.61 -2.34
C ILE A 85 -8.06 -0.82 -2.88
N PRO A 86 -7.33 -1.23 -3.95
CA PRO A 86 -7.47 -2.56 -4.52
C PRO A 86 -6.81 -3.64 -3.69
N GLY A 87 -7.11 -4.87 -4.01
CA GLY A 87 -6.55 -6.04 -3.33
C GLY A 87 -7.42 -6.56 -2.19
N ILE A 88 -6.87 -7.48 -1.43
CA ILE A 88 -7.52 -8.03 -0.23
C ILE A 88 -7.17 -7.11 0.94
N ARG A 89 -8.13 -6.28 1.35
CA ARG A 89 -7.94 -5.35 2.48
C ARG A 89 -8.12 -6.11 3.80
N THR A 90 -7.00 -6.50 4.40
CA THR A 90 -6.99 -7.08 5.75
C THR A 90 -7.55 -6.11 6.80
N PRO A 91 -7.90 -6.56 8.02
CA PRO A 91 -8.35 -5.66 9.08
C PRO A 91 -7.41 -4.49 9.35
N ASP A 92 -6.08 -4.68 9.21
CA ASP A 92 -5.11 -3.60 9.37
C ASP A 92 -5.32 -2.43 8.39
N VAL A 93 -5.82 -2.74 7.18
CA VAL A 93 -6.03 -1.75 6.11
C VAL A 93 -7.47 -1.27 6.02
N SER A 94 -8.46 -2.12 6.37
CA SER A 94 -9.89 -1.77 6.32
C SER A 94 -10.39 -1.08 7.59
N VAL A 95 -9.70 -1.29 8.73
CA VAL A 95 -9.94 -0.63 10.03
C VAL A 95 -8.60 -0.09 10.55
N PRO A 96 -8.00 0.87 9.82
CA PRO A 96 -6.59 1.20 9.97
C PRO A 96 -6.29 2.01 11.24
N ARG A 97 -5.12 1.80 11.79
CA ARG A 97 -4.48 2.67 12.81
C ARG A 97 -3.29 3.45 12.23
N ALA A 98 -3.00 3.22 10.95
CA ALA A 98 -1.87 3.81 10.25
C ALA A 98 -2.12 3.82 8.73
N THR A 99 -1.29 4.54 8.01
CA THR A 99 -1.08 4.31 6.58
C THR A 99 0.03 3.27 6.41
N TYR A 100 -0.22 2.30 5.55
CA TYR A 100 0.75 1.27 5.15
C TYR A 100 1.12 1.51 3.70
N THR A 101 2.40 1.71 3.42
CA THR A 101 2.86 1.92 2.04
C THR A 101 3.76 0.79 1.59
N GLY A 102 3.73 0.44 0.30
CA GLY A 102 4.69 -0.47 -0.33
C GLY A 102 6.04 0.18 -0.62
N TRP A 103 6.27 1.41 -0.17
CA TRP A 103 7.48 2.19 -0.39
C TRP A 103 7.94 2.89 0.88
N ASN A 104 9.23 3.20 0.92
CA ASN A 104 9.85 4.06 1.93
C ASN A 104 10.85 4.98 1.25
N MET A 105 11.03 6.18 1.78
CA MET A 105 11.97 7.15 1.24
C MET A 105 13.25 7.18 2.07
N ARG A 106 14.39 7.35 1.42
CA ARG A 106 15.64 7.61 2.11
C ARG A 106 15.60 8.96 2.79
N SER A 107 16.37 9.12 3.87
CA SER A 107 16.54 10.43 4.48
C SER A 107 17.19 11.42 3.50
N GLU A 108 16.95 12.71 3.69
CA GLU A 108 17.56 13.76 2.86
C GLU A 108 19.09 13.67 2.80
N ALA A 109 19.73 13.24 3.90
CA ALA A 109 21.18 13.05 3.97
C ALA A 109 21.69 11.84 3.17
N ALA A 110 20.84 10.85 2.92
CA ALA A 110 21.20 9.61 2.25
C ALA A 110 20.77 9.53 0.78
N GLY A 111 20.25 10.62 0.23
CA GLY A 111 19.75 10.73 -1.14
C GLY A 111 18.29 11.16 -1.17
N PRO A 112 18.03 12.47 -1.24
CA PRO A 112 16.69 13.01 -1.30
C PRO A 112 15.97 12.45 -2.54
N SER A 113 14.70 12.12 -2.40
CA SER A 113 13.85 11.53 -3.45
C SER A 113 14.20 10.10 -3.89
N ALA A 114 15.16 9.44 -3.24
CA ALA A 114 15.47 8.05 -3.54
C ALA A 114 14.63 7.10 -2.68
N MET A 115 14.00 6.13 -3.33
CA MET A 115 13.25 5.08 -2.63
C MET A 115 14.19 4.08 -1.95
N TYR A 116 13.76 3.58 -0.79
CA TYR A 116 14.30 2.37 -0.19
C TYR A 116 13.39 1.20 -0.55
N SER A 117 13.68 0.54 -1.66
CA SER A 117 12.77 -0.31 -2.41
C SER A 117 12.43 -1.67 -1.78
N ILE A 118 13.05 -2.04 -0.66
CA ILE A 118 12.85 -3.36 -0.04
C ILE A 118 12.03 -3.32 1.24
N VAL A 119 11.59 -2.14 1.67
CA VAL A 119 10.82 -1.96 2.91
C VAL A 119 9.72 -0.93 2.67
N GLY A 120 8.50 -1.26 3.10
CA GLY A 120 7.39 -0.32 3.16
C GLY A 120 7.46 0.58 4.39
N SER A 121 6.47 1.45 4.56
CA SER A 121 6.35 2.33 5.71
C SER A 121 5.11 2.00 6.54
N TYR A 122 5.24 2.14 7.84
CA TYR A 122 4.14 2.19 8.80
C TYR A 122 4.07 3.61 9.37
N LEU A 123 3.00 4.34 9.03
CA LEU A 123 2.82 5.75 9.36
C LEU A 123 1.61 5.87 10.31
N PRO A 124 1.81 5.81 11.63
CA PRO A 124 0.70 5.79 12.59
C PRO A 124 -0.15 7.06 12.52
N PHE A 125 -1.44 6.92 12.79
CA PHE A 125 -2.31 8.07 12.99
C PHE A 125 -2.01 8.75 14.32
N ALA A 126 -2.22 10.07 14.38
CA ALA A 126 -2.19 10.79 15.64
C ALA A 126 -3.22 10.19 16.61
N ARG A 127 -2.91 10.22 17.92
CA ARG A 127 -3.83 9.69 18.93
C ARG A 127 -5.07 10.57 19.11
N THR A 128 -4.88 11.89 19.05
CA THR A 128 -5.92 12.89 19.30
C THR A 128 -6.00 13.93 18.19
N GLU A 129 -7.13 14.61 18.09
CA GLU A 129 -7.30 15.72 17.14
C GLU A 129 -6.26 16.83 17.37
N ALA A 130 -5.96 17.17 18.64
CA ALA A 130 -4.98 18.20 18.96
C ALA A 130 -3.56 17.82 18.48
N GLU A 131 -3.18 16.54 18.61
CA GLU A 131 -1.91 16.04 18.07
C GLU A 131 -1.89 16.09 16.55
N ARG A 132 -2.97 15.65 15.90
CA ARG A 132 -3.16 15.71 14.46
C ARG A 132 -2.97 17.13 13.92
N GLN A 133 -3.66 18.09 14.53
CA GLN A 133 -3.58 19.51 14.12
C GLN A 133 -2.16 20.07 14.33
N LYS A 134 -1.49 19.73 15.42
CA LYS A 134 -0.10 20.14 15.68
C LYS A 134 0.87 19.60 14.62
N LEU A 135 0.65 18.38 14.15
CA LEU A 135 1.46 17.75 13.10
C LEU A 135 1.09 18.22 11.69
N GLY A 136 -0.06 18.86 11.51
CA GLY A 136 -0.61 19.21 10.19
C GLY A 136 -0.97 17.96 9.37
N ASP A 137 -1.36 16.86 10.05
CA ASP A 137 -1.78 15.61 9.44
C ASP A 137 -3.24 15.74 8.98
N GLU A 138 -3.51 15.42 7.73
CA GLU A 138 -4.87 15.49 7.16
C GLU A 138 -5.74 14.29 7.54
N ARG A 139 -5.12 13.18 7.95
CA ARG A 139 -5.83 11.96 8.30
C ARG A 139 -6.49 12.10 9.69
N PRO A 140 -7.75 11.71 9.88
CA PRO A 140 -8.38 11.72 11.19
C PRO A 140 -7.57 10.93 12.23
N SER A 141 -7.49 11.42 13.46
CA SER A 141 -6.83 10.76 14.58
C SER A 141 -7.57 9.49 15.01
N LEU A 142 -6.91 8.66 15.83
CA LEU A 142 -7.53 7.45 16.39
C LEU A 142 -8.80 7.77 17.20
N ALA A 143 -8.79 8.84 17.99
CA ALA A 143 -9.95 9.24 18.78
C ALA A 143 -11.12 9.75 17.94
N GLU A 144 -10.86 10.37 16.78
CA GLU A 144 -11.91 10.78 15.83
C GLU A 144 -12.52 9.58 15.10
N ARG A 145 -11.73 8.52 14.87
CA ARG A 145 -12.15 7.30 14.14
C ARG A 145 -12.87 6.31 15.02
N TYR A 146 -12.35 6.12 16.21
CA TYR A 146 -12.76 5.08 17.14
C TYR A 146 -13.14 5.71 18.49
N PRO A 147 -14.45 6.00 18.71
CA PRO A 147 -14.93 6.64 19.94
C PRO A 147 -14.56 5.88 21.22
N SER A 148 -14.33 4.56 21.10
CA SER A 148 -13.85 3.71 22.18
C SER A 148 -13.05 2.53 21.66
N SER A 149 -12.22 1.92 22.52
CA SER A 149 -11.53 0.67 22.21
C SER A 149 -12.52 -0.45 21.82
N ALA A 150 -13.69 -0.48 22.43
CA ALA A 150 -14.74 -1.44 22.07
C ALA A 150 -15.28 -1.21 20.66
N ASP A 151 -15.38 0.03 20.19
CA ASP A 151 -15.78 0.35 18.81
C ASP A 151 -14.74 -0.14 17.81
N TYR A 152 -13.47 0.08 18.11
CA TYR A 152 -12.37 -0.42 17.28
C TYR A 152 -12.42 -1.95 17.19
N VAL A 153 -12.48 -2.65 18.33
CA VAL A 153 -12.55 -4.12 18.38
C VAL A 153 -13.72 -4.65 17.55
N ARG A 154 -14.92 -4.06 17.69
CA ARG A 154 -16.10 -4.48 16.90
C ARG A 154 -15.89 -4.32 15.39
N GLN A 155 -15.23 -3.24 14.95
CA GLN A 155 -14.95 -3.01 13.54
C GLN A 155 -13.93 -4.03 13.01
N VAL A 156 -12.86 -4.32 13.76
CA VAL A 156 -11.88 -5.35 13.43
C VAL A 156 -12.53 -6.73 13.34
N GLU A 157 -13.35 -7.09 14.32
CA GLU A 157 -14.09 -8.36 14.33
C GLU A 157 -15.00 -8.49 13.11
N LYS A 158 -15.74 -7.43 12.76
CA LYS A 158 -16.59 -7.40 11.56
C LYS A 158 -15.76 -7.61 10.29
N ALA A 159 -14.65 -6.89 10.15
CA ALA A 159 -13.78 -6.98 8.97
C ALA A 159 -13.14 -8.37 8.83
N ALA A 160 -12.61 -8.93 9.92
CA ALA A 160 -12.01 -10.25 9.94
C ALA A 160 -13.03 -11.35 9.58
N ASN A 161 -14.23 -11.32 10.19
CA ASN A 161 -15.29 -12.28 9.89
C ASN A 161 -15.81 -12.16 8.45
N GLU A 162 -15.82 -10.95 7.87
CA GLU A 162 -16.17 -10.77 6.45
C GLU A 162 -15.17 -11.49 5.53
N LEU A 163 -13.87 -11.31 5.77
CA LEU A 163 -12.83 -12.00 5.02
C LEU A 163 -12.89 -13.51 5.21
N HIS A 164 -13.16 -13.98 6.41
CA HIS A 164 -13.33 -15.40 6.69
C HIS A 164 -14.51 -16.01 5.88
N ARG A 165 -15.67 -15.35 5.88
CA ARG A 165 -16.83 -15.79 5.09
C ARG A 165 -16.55 -15.84 3.58
N ARG A 166 -15.62 -15.01 3.11
CA ARG A 166 -15.17 -15.00 1.71
C ARG A 166 -14.07 -16.03 1.43
N GLY A 167 -13.64 -16.82 2.40
CA GLY A 167 -12.55 -17.79 2.26
C GLY A 167 -11.15 -17.18 2.13
N LEU A 168 -10.99 -15.93 2.59
CA LEU A 168 -9.74 -15.15 2.49
C LEU A 168 -8.96 -15.10 3.81
N LEU A 169 -9.56 -15.57 4.90
CA LEU A 169 -8.95 -15.60 6.23
C LEU A 169 -9.30 -16.93 6.92
N LEU A 170 -8.35 -17.51 7.62
CA LEU A 170 -8.58 -18.71 8.45
C LEU A 170 -9.23 -18.32 9.79
N THR A 171 -9.86 -19.29 10.46
CA THR A 171 -10.49 -19.06 11.77
C THR A 171 -9.47 -18.57 12.81
N GLU A 172 -8.29 -19.18 12.86
CA GLU A 172 -7.20 -18.80 13.76
C GLU A 172 -6.66 -17.39 13.49
N ASP A 173 -6.75 -16.91 12.24
CA ASP A 173 -6.37 -15.55 11.90
C ASP A 173 -7.41 -14.54 12.38
N VAL A 174 -8.71 -14.87 12.29
CA VAL A 174 -9.79 -14.05 12.88
C VAL A 174 -9.58 -13.88 14.38
N GLU A 175 -9.31 -14.98 15.09
CA GLU A 175 -9.06 -14.93 16.54
C GLU A 175 -7.83 -14.08 16.88
N ARG A 176 -6.75 -14.19 16.09
CA ARG A 176 -5.55 -13.36 16.25
C ARG A 176 -5.83 -11.88 16.06
N TYR A 177 -6.59 -11.50 15.02
CA TYR A 177 -6.95 -10.11 14.77
C TYR A 177 -7.77 -9.53 15.94
N ILE A 178 -8.76 -10.28 16.42
CA ILE A 178 -9.60 -9.84 17.55
C ILE A 178 -8.76 -9.72 18.83
N ALA A 179 -7.89 -10.70 19.09
CA ALA A 179 -7.01 -10.64 20.26
C ALA A 179 -6.03 -9.45 20.20
N ALA A 180 -5.43 -9.20 19.03
CA ALA A 180 -4.57 -8.05 18.82
C ALA A 180 -5.31 -6.73 19.00
N ALA A 181 -6.53 -6.62 18.48
CA ALA A 181 -7.35 -5.42 18.63
C ALA A 181 -7.72 -5.12 20.10
N LYS A 182 -7.98 -6.15 20.90
CA LYS A 182 -8.26 -6.00 22.36
C LYS A 182 -7.06 -5.51 23.15
N ASN A 183 -5.83 -5.78 22.67
CA ASN A 183 -4.58 -5.39 23.32
C ASN A 183 -3.95 -4.13 22.69
N ALA A 184 -4.64 -3.51 21.74
CA ALA A 184 -4.14 -2.32 21.08
C ALA A 184 -4.44 -1.07 21.94
N ASP A 185 -3.38 -0.45 22.48
CA ASP A 185 -3.43 0.82 23.25
C ASP A 185 -3.66 2.04 22.33
#